data_1c18348d07014572b911cbe3a8e59f79
#
_entry.id   1c18348d07014572b911cbe3a8e59f79
#
_cell.length_a   1.000
_cell.length_b   1.000
_cell.length_c   1.000
_cell.angle_alpha   90.00
_cell.angle_beta   90.00
_cell.angle_gamma   90.00
#
_symmetry.space_group_name_H-M   'P 1'
#
loop_
_entity.id
_entity.type
_entity.pdbx_description
1 polymer ?
#
loop_
_entity_poly.entity_id
_entity_poly.type
_entity_poly.pdbx_seq_one_letter_code
_entity_poly.pdbx_strand_id
1 'polypeptide(L)'
;GETTSTFDSTATLTQTPTHVPSETLTPSLTPTSTMTPTPEVLPFVLIGEPEMMSSDLIRPGLSCDYLIIAGQVWDLQDVPVTDSATIHLYGALGGFTIDRFALPGSAPVYGDSGYEFVLEGLVVNSEDSLTIRLEETNGLPISHGYSIQTFEDCQKNLILVNFKQVR
;
A
#
# COMPACT_ATOMS: atom_id res chain seq x y z
N GLY A 1 30.90 -47.66 -90.27
CA GLY A 1 31.79 -47.95 -89.16
C GLY A 1 31.40 -47.13 -87.98
N GLU A 2 30.82 -47.78 -86.96
CA GLU A 2 30.51 -47.14 -85.65
C GLU A 2 31.66 -47.42 -84.69
N THR A 3 32.13 -46.36 -84.05
CA THR A 3 33.12 -46.46 -82.98
C THR A 3 32.37 -46.24 -81.63
N THR A 4 32.29 -47.30 -80.89
CA THR A 4 31.74 -47.25 -79.53
C THR A 4 32.81 -46.75 -78.53
N SER A 5 32.58 -45.66 -77.86
CA SER A 5 33.43 -45.09 -76.79
C SER A 5 32.93 -45.58 -75.48
N THR A 6 33.78 -46.30 -74.72
CA THR A 6 33.52 -46.79 -73.40
C THR A 6 34.02 -45.73 -72.37
N PHE A 7 33.14 -45.22 -71.57
CA PHE A 7 33.56 -44.35 -70.44
C PHE A 7 33.77 -45.17 -69.17
N ASP A 8 34.93 -45.07 -68.66
CA ASP A 8 35.32 -45.69 -67.36
C ASP A 8 34.98 -44.74 -66.26
N SER A 9 34.05 -45.16 -65.35
CA SER A 9 33.56 -44.34 -64.23
C SER A 9 34.39 -44.68 -63.00
N THR A 10 35.34 -43.81 -62.66
CA THR A 10 36.08 -43.90 -61.41
C THR A 10 35.20 -43.39 -60.28
N ALA A 11 34.79 -44.24 -59.34
CA ALA A 11 34.04 -43.86 -58.14
C ALA A 11 34.99 -43.27 -57.10
N THR A 12 34.91 -41.99 -56.83
CA THR A 12 35.60 -41.30 -55.74
C THR A 12 34.80 -41.46 -54.46
N LEU A 13 35.35 -42.16 -53.48
CA LEU A 13 34.77 -42.26 -52.10
C LEU A 13 35.01 -40.95 -51.34
N THR A 14 34.00 -40.14 -51.20
CA THR A 14 33.99 -38.95 -50.39
C THR A 14 33.75 -39.36 -48.90
N GLN A 15 34.75 -39.18 -48.05
CA GLN A 15 34.59 -39.36 -46.61
C GLN A 15 33.82 -38.17 -46.04
N THR A 16 32.66 -38.43 -45.45
CA THR A 16 31.87 -37.45 -44.71
C THR A 16 32.48 -37.26 -43.33
N PRO A 17 32.85 -36.03 -42.91
CA PRO A 17 33.32 -35.79 -41.56
C PRO A 17 32.16 -35.99 -40.56
N THR A 18 32.34 -36.94 -39.65
CA THR A 18 31.43 -37.15 -38.54
C THR A 18 31.61 -36.01 -37.53
N HIS A 19 30.63 -35.12 -37.41
CA HIS A 19 30.60 -34.12 -36.36
C HIS A 19 30.41 -34.82 -35.00
N VAL A 20 31.42 -34.71 -34.14
CA VAL A 20 31.30 -35.05 -32.72
C VAL A 20 30.41 -34.00 -32.06
N PRO A 21 29.33 -34.39 -31.35
CA PRO A 21 28.52 -33.42 -30.63
C PRO A 21 29.37 -32.79 -29.52
N SER A 22 29.54 -31.46 -29.58
CA SER A 22 30.14 -30.67 -28.51
C SER A 22 29.16 -30.64 -27.34
N GLU A 23 29.56 -31.11 -26.17
CA GLU A 23 28.76 -31.04 -24.96
C GLU A 23 28.63 -29.57 -24.56
N THR A 24 27.41 -29.03 -24.73
CA THR A 24 27.03 -27.70 -24.25
C THR A 24 26.90 -27.78 -22.74
N LEU A 25 27.80 -27.13 -22.01
CA LEU A 25 27.71 -26.97 -20.58
C LEU A 25 26.44 -26.15 -20.27
N THR A 26 25.41 -26.81 -19.75
CA THR A 26 24.19 -26.14 -19.26
C THR A 26 24.59 -25.31 -18.05
N PRO A 27 24.31 -23.96 -18.03
CA PRO A 27 24.62 -23.17 -16.85
C PRO A 27 23.75 -23.66 -15.69
N SER A 28 24.42 -24.12 -14.62
CA SER A 28 23.75 -24.45 -13.36
C SER A 28 23.24 -23.16 -12.74
N LEU A 29 21.91 -23.01 -12.65
CA LEU A 29 21.27 -21.91 -11.93
C LEU A 29 21.54 -22.12 -10.44
N THR A 30 22.54 -21.44 -9.90
CA THR A 30 22.74 -21.36 -8.45
C THR A 30 21.56 -20.62 -7.85
N PRO A 31 20.78 -21.20 -6.91
CA PRO A 31 19.69 -20.47 -6.26
C PRO A 31 20.29 -19.30 -5.49
N THR A 32 20.01 -18.08 -5.94
CA THR A 32 20.30 -16.87 -5.18
C THR A 32 19.37 -16.90 -3.97
N SER A 33 19.92 -16.91 -2.75
CA SER A 33 19.15 -16.79 -1.52
C SER A 33 18.41 -15.46 -1.54
N THR A 34 17.10 -15.50 -1.83
CA THR A 34 16.22 -14.34 -1.68
C THR A 34 16.10 -14.07 -0.19
N MET A 35 16.76 -13.02 0.30
CA MET A 35 16.54 -12.57 1.67
C MET A 35 15.10 -12.07 1.75
N THR A 36 14.24 -12.80 2.46
CA THR A 36 12.91 -12.33 2.82
C THR A 36 13.09 -11.09 3.70
N PRO A 37 12.59 -9.91 3.31
CA PRO A 37 12.72 -8.73 4.15
C PRO A 37 12.03 -9.02 5.50
N THR A 38 12.73 -8.80 6.59
CA THR A 38 12.12 -8.82 7.93
C THR A 38 11.07 -7.72 7.96
N PRO A 39 9.82 -7.99 8.36
CA PRO A 39 8.80 -6.96 8.42
C PRO A 39 9.28 -5.82 9.34
N GLU A 40 9.27 -4.61 8.81
CA GLU A 40 9.61 -3.42 9.57
C GLU A 40 8.54 -3.22 10.66
N VAL A 41 8.94 -3.28 11.92
CA VAL A 41 8.02 -3.02 13.03
C VAL A 41 8.04 -1.53 13.31
N LEU A 42 6.99 -0.83 12.93
CA LEU A 42 6.83 0.61 13.18
C LEU A 42 6.36 0.90 14.61
N PRO A 43 6.69 2.08 15.17
CA PRO A 43 6.42 2.37 16.58
C PRO A 43 4.94 2.53 16.92
N PHE A 44 4.10 2.90 15.95
CA PHE A 44 2.66 3.09 16.18
C PHE A 44 1.82 2.07 15.42
N VAL A 45 0.71 1.69 16.03
CA VAL A 45 -0.31 0.81 15.43
C VAL A 45 -1.70 1.41 15.59
N LEU A 46 -2.63 0.95 14.76
CA LEU A 46 -4.05 1.20 14.94
C LEU A 46 -4.56 0.45 16.19
N ILE A 47 -5.40 1.09 17.00
CA ILE A 47 -6.06 0.44 18.13
C ILE A 47 -7.43 -0.06 17.69
N GLY A 48 -7.62 -1.36 17.70
CA GLY A 48 -8.87 -1.97 17.28
C GLY A 48 -9.15 -1.80 15.79
N GLU A 49 -10.41 -1.80 15.43
CA GLU A 49 -10.89 -1.47 14.09
C GLU A 49 -11.50 -0.06 14.08
N PRO A 50 -11.53 0.64 12.93
CA PRO A 50 -12.20 1.93 12.82
C PRO A 50 -13.66 1.84 13.26
N GLU A 51 -14.06 2.70 14.17
CA GLU A 51 -15.44 2.80 14.65
C GLU A 51 -16.25 3.78 13.79
N MET A 52 -17.44 3.37 13.38
CA MET A 52 -18.30 4.16 12.51
C MET A 52 -19.56 4.59 13.25
N MET A 53 -19.88 5.89 13.15
CA MET A 53 -21.05 6.45 13.80
C MET A 53 -21.57 7.69 13.06
N SER A 54 -22.71 8.21 13.48
CA SER A 54 -23.20 9.49 12.99
C SER A 54 -22.35 10.65 13.53
N SER A 55 -21.92 11.55 12.64
CA SER A 55 -21.20 12.77 13.04
C SER A 55 -22.00 13.66 13.99
N ASP A 56 -23.32 13.59 13.94
CA ASP A 56 -24.22 14.38 14.80
C ASP A 56 -24.05 14.07 16.30
N LEU A 57 -23.52 12.89 16.64
CA LEU A 57 -23.22 12.51 18.03
C LEU A 57 -22.11 13.37 18.66
N ILE A 58 -21.14 13.81 17.86
CA ILE A 58 -19.99 14.60 18.34
C ILE A 58 -20.03 16.04 17.82
N ARG A 59 -20.59 16.25 16.64
CA ARG A 59 -20.72 17.53 15.96
C ARG A 59 -22.21 17.82 15.67
N PRO A 60 -23.04 18.13 16.68
CA PRO A 60 -24.48 18.35 16.51
C PRO A 60 -24.78 19.44 15.48
N GLY A 61 -25.72 19.15 14.57
CA GLY A 61 -26.14 20.06 13.51
C GLY A 61 -25.22 20.10 12.29
N LEU A 62 -24.20 19.26 12.21
CA LEU A 62 -23.43 19.09 10.99
C LEU A 62 -24.27 18.32 9.95
N SER A 63 -24.32 18.86 8.72
CA SER A 63 -25.05 18.21 7.62
C SER A 63 -24.48 16.81 7.31
N CYS A 64 -25.37 15.93 6.84
CA CYS A 64 -24.95 14.61 6.32
C CYS A 64 -23.99 14.66 5.10
N ASP A 65 -23.80 15.84 4.51
CA ASP A 65 -22.89 16.01 3.36
C ASP A 65 -21.40 15.92 3.75
N TYR A 66 -21.11 15.84 5.05
CA TYR A 66 -19.73 15.78 5.55
C TYR A 66 -19.37 14.37 6.00
N LEU A 67 -18.33 13.81 5.37
CA LEU A 67 -17.61 12.66 5.90
C LEU A 67 -16.50 13.17 6.82
N ILE A 68 -16.44 12.65 8.03
CA ILE A 68 -15.40 12.97 9.00
C ILE A 68 -14.56 11.72 9.28
N ILE A 69 -13.25 11.86 9.19
CA ILE A 69 -12.29 10.86 9.68
C ILE A 69 -11.54 11.53 10.82
N ALA A 70 -11.63 10.98 12.02
CA ALA A 70 -11.11 11.59 13.22
C ALA A 70 -10.54 10.53 14.17
N GLY A 71 -9.89 10.95 15.24
CA GLY A 71 -9.38 10.03 16.26
C GLY A 71 -8.39 10.69 17.20
N GLN A 72 -7.65 9.86 17.91
CA GLN A 72 -6.63 10.27 18.87
C GLN A 72 -5.35 9.48 18.68
N VAL A 73 -4.26 10.00 19.24
CA VAL A 73 -2.92 9.37 19.25
C VAL A 73 -2.42 9.30 20.67
N TRP A 74 -2.01 8.11 21.12
CA TRP A 74 -1.44 7.91 22.47
C TRP A 74 -0.02 7.35 22.40
N ASP A 75 0.77 7.68 23.41
CA ASP A 75 2.08 7.07 23.62
C ASP A 75 1.99 5.71 24.32
N LEU A 76 3.16 5.14 24.69
CA LEU A 76 3.27 3.87 25.43
C LEU A 76 2.58 3.89 26.79
N GLN A 77 2.48 5.05 27.44
CA GLN A 77 1.94 5.25 28.78
C GLN A 77 0.48 5.71 28.77
N ASP A 78 -0.18 5.65 27.61
CA ASP A 78 -1.55 6.18 27.41
C ASP A 78 -1.66 7.70 27.61
N VAL A 79 -0.55 8.42 27.41
CA VAL A 79 -0.55 9.88 27.41
C VAL A 79 -0.86 10.39 25.99
N PRO A 80 -1.74 11.40 25.85
CA PRO A 80 -2.05 11.99 24.54
C PRO A 80 -0.80 12.58 23.87
N VAL A 81 -0.51 12.19 22.64
CA VAL A 81 0.55 12.75 21.80
C VAL A 81 0.00 14.00 21.11
N THR A 82 0.61 15.17 21.36
CA THR A 82 0.16 16.46 20.76
C THR A 82 1.20 17.09 19.86
N ASP A 83 2.40 16.51 19.80
CA ASP A 83 3.53 16.95 19.00
C ASP A 83 4.25 15.74 18.38
N SER A 84 5.30 16.00 17.61
CA SER A 84 6.19 14.98 17.03
C SER A 84 5.57 13.97 16.04
N ALA A 85 4.28 14.05 15.77
CA ALA A 85 3.60 13.22 14.78
C ALA A 85 2.68 14.06 13.88
N THR A 86 2.44 13.56 12.69
CA THR A 86 1.47 14.10 11.73
C THR A 86 0.60 12.97 11.23
N ILE A 87 -0.69 13.19 11.13
CA ILE A 87 -1.62 12.24 10.53
C ILE A 87 -1.72 12.58 9.06
N HIS A 88 -1.49 11.60 8.19
CA HIS A 88 -1.60 11.72 6.74
C HIS A 88 -2.75 10.87 6.23
N LEU A 89 -3.75 11.52 5.64
CA LEU A 89 -4.87 10.90 4.92
C LEU A 89 -4.67 11.10 3.43
N TYR A 90 -4.57 10.02 2.66
CA TYR A 90 -4.30 10.09 1.23
C TYR A 90 -5.05 9.00 0.45
N GLY A 91 -5.19 9.22 -0.86
CA GLY A 91 -5.86 8.32 -1.78
C GLY A 91 -6.82 9.03 -2.72
N ALA A 92 -7.96 8.40 -3.02
CA ALA A 92 -8.99 8.98 -3.88
C ALA A 92 -10.38 8.64 -3.33
N LEU A 93 -11.30 9.60 -3.34
CA LEU A 93 -12.68 9.40 -2.89
C LEU A 93 -13.64 10.23 -3.75
N GLY A 94 -14.71 9.60 -4.23
CA GLY A 94 -15.73 10.29 -5.03
C GLY A 94 -15.17 10.91 -6.33
N GLY A 95 -14.05 10.39 -6.85
CA GLY A 95 -13.37 10.93 -8.04
C GLY A 95 -12.36 12.06 -7.73
N PHE A 96 -12.18 12.43 -6.47
CA PHE A 96 -11.22 13.45 -6.04
C PHE A 96 -9.99 12.82 -5.42
N THR A 97 -8.82 13.37 -5.72
CA THR A 97 -7.57 13.02 -5.01
C THR A 97 -7.60 13.66 -3.63
N ILE A 98 -7.37 12.85 -2.62
CA ILE A 98 -7.23 13.26 -1.23
C ILE A 98 -5.75 13.19 -0.86
N ASP A 99 -5.23 14.27 -0.32
CA ASP A 99 -3.89 14.38 0.23
C ASP A 99 -3.94 15.46 1.32
N ARG A 100 -4.14 15.02 2.56
CA ARG A 100 -4.45 15.88 3.70
C ARG A 100 -3.61 15.51 4.90
N PHE A 101 -3.24 16.53 5.67
CA PHE A 101 -2.49 16.37 6.91
C PHE A 101 -3.25 17.00 8.07
N ALA A 102 -3.19 16.34 9.22
CA ALA A 102 -3.71 16.88 10.47
C ALA A 102 -2.66 16.70 11.58
N LEU A 103 -2.72 17.54 12.59
CA LEU A 103 -1.85 17.44 13.76
C LEU A 103 -2.66 16.86 14.93
N PRO A 104 -2.07 15.99 15.75
CA PRO A 104 -2.67 15.61 17.01
C PRO A 104 -2.92 16.85 17.88
N GLY A 105 -4.06 16.91 18.59
CA GLY A 105 -4.46 18.07 19.38
C GLY A 105 -5.17 19.19 18.59
N SER A 106 -5.23 19.10 17.25
CA SER A 106 -5.89 20.12 16.42
C SER A 106 -7.43 20.08 16.51
N ALA A 107 -8.01 18.97 16.98
CA ALA A 107 -9.45 18.77 17.12
C ALA A 107 -9.81 18.25 18.53
N PRO A 108 -9.76 19.11 19.57
CA PRO A 108 -9.94 18.70 20.98
C PRO A 108 -11.33 18.15 21.30
N VAL A 109 -12.30 18.28 20.40
CA VAL A 109 -13.62 17.66 20.55
C VAL A 109 -13.55 16.13 20.59
N TYR A 110 -12.47 15.53 20.03
CA TYR A 110 -12.21 14.09 20.07
C TYR A 110 -11.26 13.67 21.23
N GLY A 111 -10.76 14.63 22.00
CA GLY A 111 -9.83 14.43 23.12
C GLY A 111 -8.55 15.25 22.96
N ASP A 112 -7.64 15.17 23.95
CA ASP A 112 -6.46 16.03 24.05
C ASP A 112 -5.49 15.86 22.85
N SER A 113 -5.36 14.65 22.29
CA SER A 113 -4.60 14.38 21.05
C SER A 113 -5.51 14.25 19.81
N GLY A 114 -6.72 14.81 19.89
CA GLY A 114 -7.73 14.70 18.85
C GLY A 114 -7.30 15.33 17.53
N TYR A 115 -7.64 14.66 16.44
CA TYR A 115 -7.46 15.16 15.06
C TYR A 115 -8.70 14.89 14.23
N GLU A 116 -8.91 15.66 13.15
CA GLU A 116 -10.00 15.41 12.21
C GLU A 116 -9.65 15.82 10.78
N PHE A 117 -10.28 15.10 9.84
CA PHE A 117 -10.39 15.47 8.43
C PHE A 117 -11.87 15.61 8.11
N VAL A 118 -12.26 16.77 7.60
CA VAL A 118 -13.63 17.05 7.16
C VAL A 118 -13.66 17.07 5.64
N LEU A 119 -14.40 16.15 5.04
CA LEU A 119 -14.49 15.94 3.60
C LEU A 119 -15.94 16.23 3.15
N GLU A 120 -16.15 17.42 2.61
CA GLU A 120 -17.45 17.90 2.15
C GLU A 120 -17.85 17.22 0.83
N GLY A 121 -19.13 16.78 0.72
CA GLY A 121 -19.67 16.14 -0.47
C GLY A 121 -19.12 14.73 -0.74
N LEU A 122 -18.44 14.11 0.24
CA LEU A 122 -17.75 12.83 0.06
C LEU A 122 -18.31 11.70 0.94
N VAL A 123 -19.58 11.80 1.32
CA VAL A 123 -20.32 10.68 1.97
C VAL A 123 -20.72 9.68 0.87
N VAL A 124 -19.78 8.87 0.46
CA VAL A 124 -19.90 7.89 -0.63
C VAL A 124 -19.36 6.54 -0.20
N ASN A 125 -19.82 5.46 -0.84
CA ASN A 125 -19.26 4.13 -0.61
C ASN A 125 -17.86 4.01 -1.22
N SER A 126 -16.89 3.52 -0.46
CA SER A 126 -15.60 3.10 -0.98
C SER A 126 -14.97 1.99 -0.14
N GLU A 127 -14.17 1.16 -0.79
CA GLU A 127 -13.30 0.17 -0.17
C GLU A 127 -11.87 0.47 -0.63
N ASP A 128 -10.91 0.42 0.30
CA ASP A 128 -9.46 0.56 0.05
C ASP A 128 -9.03 1.79 -0.77
N SER A 129 -9.90 2.82 -0.87
CA SER A 129 -9.64 4.02 -1.65
C SER A 129 -8.90 5.11 -0.88
N LEU A 130 -9.06 5.13 0.43
CA LEU A 130 -8.38 6.04 1.34
C LEU A 130 -7.45 5.26 2.25
N THR A 131 -6.31 5.85 2.53
CA THR A 131 -5.31 5.33 3.48
C THR A 131 -4.98 6.39 4.49
N ILE A 132 -4.89 5.99 5.76
CA ILE A 132 -4.44 6.83 6.86
C ILE A 132 -3.19 6.24 7.51
N ARG A 133 -2.22 7.08 7.87
CA ARG A 133 -1.03 6.67 8.61
C ARG A 133 -0.50 7.82 9.47
N LEU A 134 0.37 7.48 10.42
CA LEU A 134 1.19 8.45 11.14
C LEU A 134 2.55 8.60 10.46
N GLU A 135 3.03 9.82 10.45
CA GLU A 135 4.35 10.22 9.96
C GLU A 135 5.05 11.10 11.00
N GLU A 136 6.37 11.08 11.00
CA GLU A 136 7.15 12.14 11.64
C GLU A 136 6.95 13.46 10.88
N THR A 137 7.35 14.57 11.49
CA THR A 137 7.27 15.92 10.87
C THR A 137 8.11 16.06 9.60
N ASN A 138 9.06 15.16 9.37
CA ASN A 138 9.87 15.07 8.15
C ASN A 138 9.24 14.17 7.05
N GLY A 139 8.05 13.59 7.31
CA GLY A 139 7.32 12.72 6.38
C GLY A 139 7.71 11.23 6.44
N LEU A 140 8.57 10.81 7.36
CA LEU A 140 8.89 9.39 7.53
C LEU A 140 7.72 8.66 8.21
N PRO A 141 7.24 7.52 7.65
CA PRO A 141 6.17 6.75 8.28
C PRO A 141 6.60 6.20 9.64
N ILE A 142 5.74 6.37 10.65
CA ILE A 142 5.86 5.80 11.99
C ILE A 142 4.72 4.83 12.33
N SER A 143 3.77 4.67 11.41
CA SER A 143 2.79 3.58 11.40
C SER A 143 2.66 2.97 10.00
N HIS A 144 2.10 1.77 9.90
CA HIS A 144 1.63 1.25 8.61
C HIS A 144 0.51 2.14 8.06
N GLY A 145 0.27 2.06 6.74
CA GLY A 145 -0.93 2.62 6.13
C GLY A 145 -2.12 1.70 6.39
N TYR A 146 -3.23 2.27 6.85
CA TYR A 146 -4.48 1.54 7.10
C TYR A 146 -5.55 2.02 6.14
N SER A 147 -6.17 1.09 5.41
CA SER A 147 -7.28 1.39 4.51
C SER A 147 -8.52 1.81 5.31
N ILE A 148 -9.21 2.84 4.83
CA ILE A 148 -10.45 3.34 5.41
C ILE A 148 -11.58 3.01 4.45
N GLN A 149 -12.53 2.21 4.92
CA GLN A 149 -13.81 2.00 4.25
C GLN A 149 -14.76 3.14 4.56
N THR A 150 -15.47 3.65 3.55
CA THR A 150 -16.47 4.71 3.69
C THR A 150 -17.84 4.26 3.20
N PHE A 151 -18.90 4.93 3.65
CA PHE A 151 -20.28 4.55 3.36
C PHE A 151 -21.10 5.78 2.94
N GLU A 152 -21.99 5.59 1.99
CA GLU A 152 -23.04 6.53 1.66
C GLU A 152 -24.21 6.42 2.68
N ASP A 153 -23.88 6.74 3.95
CA ASP A 153 -24.79 6.55 5.09
C ASP A 153 -24.50 7.60 6.17
N CYS A 154 -25.49 8.43 6.50
CA CYS A 154 -25.39 9.47 7.54
C CYS A 154 -25.18 8.90 8.95
N GLN A 155 -25.48 7.62 9.17
CA GLN A 155 -25.22 6.95 10.45
C GLN A 155 -23.78 6.44 10.56
N LYS A 156 -22.99 6.58 9.48
CA LYS A 156 -21.61 6.12 9.37
C LYS A 156 -20.68 7.19 8.79
N ASN A 157 -21.10 8.44 8.81
CA ASN A 157 -20.35 9.55 8.24
C ASN A 157 -19.29 10.14 9.17
N LEU A 158 -19.07 9.56 10.36
CA LEU A 158 -17.91 9.77 11.21
C LEU A 158 -17.21 8.43 11.42
N ILE A 159 -15.92 8.38 11.11
CA ILE A 159 -15.06 7.20 11.26
C ILE A 159 -13.95 7.56 12.25
N LEU A 160 -13.95 6.88 13.39
CA LEU A 160 -12.91 7.06 14.42
C LEU A 160 -11.78 6.08 14.19
N VAL A 161 -10.56 6.62 14.09
CA VAL A 161 -9.33 5.89 13.85
C VAL A 161 -8.32 6.29 14.91
N ASN A 162 -7.99 5.39 15.80
CA ASN A 162 -7.14 5.68 16.94
C ASN A 162 -5.79 4.98 16.81
N PHE A 163 -4.71 5.69 17.18
CA PHE A 163 -3.35 5.17 17.14
C PHE A 163 -2.73 5.10 18.53
N LYS A 164 -1.90 4.10 18.74
CA LYS A 164 -1.11 3.96 19.96
C LYS A 164 0.32 3.56 19.65
N GLN A 165 1.24 4.15 20.39
CA GLN A 165 2.62 3.72 20.39
C GLN A 165 2.73 2.35 21.09
N VAL A 166 3.53 1.45 20.53
CA VAL A 166 3.73 0.09 21.06
C VAL A 166 5.21 -0.20 21.39
N ARG A 167 6.09 0.73 21.11
CA ARG A 167 7.52 0.65 21.44
C ARG A 167 8.23 2.02 21.34
#